data_83aa356b1d3fd86dcdacdc010d1f16bf
#
_entry.id   83aa356b1d3fd86dcdacdc010d1f16bf
#
_cell.length_a   1.000
_cell.length_b   1.000
_cell.length_c   1.000
_cell.angle_alpha   90.00
_cell.angle_beta   90.00
_cell.angle_gamma   90.00
#
_symmetry.space_group_name_H-M   'P 1'
#
loop_
_entity.id
_entity.type
_entity.pdbx_description
1 polymer ?
#
loop_
_entity_poly.entity_id
_entity_poly.type
_entity_poly.pdbx_seq_one_letter_code
_entity_poly.pdbx_strand_id
1 'polypeptide(L)'
;MAAILRRTVRRVAEAALSLRSVPPVGTGHPARFLGGVSEASVDPTAVVEAGAVVHSGAVLAKEVVVGSGAVVGPSVSIGQSTRIGYNVVLSNCSVGEFCTIHNGACIGQDGFGFFVDEDGQVKKKPQMLYARIGDHVEIGANTCVDRGSWRETMIGDHTKIDNLVQIGHNVVIGKCCMICGQVGIAGSATLGDYVTLGGRVAIRDHVSIVSKVRLAANSSVTKDIQKSGDYGGFPAVPINEWRRQTANLRLFSKKDGLKR
;
A
#
# COMPACT_ATOMS: atom_id res chain seq x y z
N MET A 1 -12.71 18.68 -22.15
CA MET A 1 -11.44 18.03 -21.75
C MET A 1 -10.26 18.98 -21.62
N ALA A 2 -10.03 19.93 -22.51
CA ALA A 2 -8.89 20.88 -22.45
C ALA A 2 -8.87 21.84 -21.24
N ALA A 3 -10.02 22.20 -20.66
CA ALA A 3 -10.08 23.14 -19.53
C ALA A 3 -9.71 22.50 -18.17
N ILE A 4 -9.95 21.21 -18.00
CA ILE A 4 -9.59 20.48 -16.77
C ILE A 4 -8.10 20.21 -16.73
N LEU A 5 -7.50 19.90 -17.88
CA LEU A 5 -6.05 19.69 -17.99
C LEU A 5 -5.26 20.97 -17.66
N ARG A 6 -5.73 22.14 -18.08
CA ARG A 6 -5.08 23.43 -17.81
C ARG A 6 -5.11 23.85 -16.33
N ARG A 7 -6.16 23.47 -15.57
CA ARG A 7 -6.23 23.76 -14.13
C ARG A 7 -5.30 22.87 -13.29
N THR A 8 -5.13 21.62 -13.69
CA THR A 8 -4.23 20.68 -12.98
C THR A 8 -2.76 21.06 -13.21
N VAL A 9 -2.39 21.41 -14.44
CA VAL A 9 -1.02 21.85 -14.79
C VAL A 9 -0.65 23.15 -14.06
N ARG A 10 -1.58 24.10 -13.92
CA ARG A 10 -1.31 25.38 -13.25
C ARG A 10 -1.07 25.22 -11.73
N ARG A 11 -1.79 24.33 -11.04
CA ARG A 11 -1.56 24.02 -9.61
C ARG A 11 -0.25 23.29 -9.34
N VAL A 12 0.22 22.45 -10.27
CA VAL A 12 1.51 21.78 -10.16
C VAL A 12 2.66 22.76 -10.40
N ALA A 13 2.50 23.72 -11.32
CA ALA A 13 3.49 24.74 -11.59
C ALA A 13 3.65 25.75 -10.43
N GLU A 14 2.56 26.12 -9.73
CA GLU A 14 2.61 27.02 -8.58
C GLU A 14 3.28 26.36 -7.35
N ALA A 15 3.13 25.04 -7.17
CA ALA A 15 3.87 24.29 -6.15
C ALA A 15 5.37 24.14 -6.46
N ALA A 16 5.75 24.11 -7.74
CA ALA A 16 7.16 24.01 -8.15
C ALA A 16 7.92 25.36 -8.04
N LEU A 17 7.22 26.50 -8.06
CA LEU A 17 7.84 27.82 -7.96
C LEU A 17 8.22 28.25 -6.53
N SER A 18 7.77 27.51 -5.49
CA SER A 18 8.19 27.76 -4.09
C SER A 18 9.51 27.09 -3.71
N LEU A 19 10.09 26.27 -4.57
CA LEU A 19 11.38 25.58 -4.36
C LEU A 19 12.52 26.34 -5.07
N ARG A 20 12.75 27.60 -4.69
CA ARG A 20 13.95 28.30 -5.12
C ARG A 20 15.13 27.91 -4.24
N SER A 21 16.22 27.52 -4.95
CA SER A 21 17.61 27.35 -4.50
C SER A 21 17.92 26.09 -3.66
N VAL A 22 18.18 25.00 -4.36
CA VAL A 22 19.13 23.98 -3.88
C VAL A 22 20.47 24.26 -4.60
N PRO A 23 21.56 24.49 -3.88
CA PRO A 23 22.88 24.66 -4.50
C PRO A 23 23.39 23.33 -5.07
N PRO A 24 24.31 23.35 -6.07
CA PRO A 24 24.82 22.13 -6.70
C PRO A 24 25.57 21.28 -5.67
N VAL A 25 25.38 19.95 -5.76
CA VAL A 25 26.06 18.97 -4.93
C VAL A 25 27.57 19.04 -5.21
N GLY A 26 28.30 19.69 -4.31
CA GLY A 26 29.76 19.66 -4.27
C GLY A 26 30.23 18.30 -3.77
N THR A 27 31.27 17.75 -4.42
CA THR A 27 32.05 16.62 -3.95
C THR A 27 32.76 17.02 -2.64
N GLY A 28 32.12 16.83 -1.52
CA GLY A 28 32.61 17.16 -0.19
C GLY A 28 32.28 16.05 0.80
N HIS A 29 33.26 15.71 1.61
CA HIS A 29 33.31 14.70 2.66
C HIS A 29 31.99 14.48 3.41
N PRO A 30 31.79 13.28 4.02
CA PRO A 30 30.53 12.99 4.74
C PRO A 30 30.38 14.01 5.88
N ALA A 31 29.38 14.89 5.73
CA ALA A 31 29.01 15.80 6.79
C ALA A 31 28.65 14.97 8.04
N ARG A 32 29.40 15.15 9.12
CA ARG A 32 28.98 14.71 10.45
C ARG A 32 27.66 15.40 10.77
N PHE A 33 26.58 14.65 10.70
CA PHE A 33 25.31 15.04 11.30
C PHE A 33 25.52 15.06 12.83
N LEU A 34 25.82 16.24 13.38
CA LEU A 34 25.76 16.52 14.81
C LEU A 34 24.32 16.95 15.18
N GLY A 35 23.35 16.13 14.87
CA GLY A 35 22.05 16.12 15.49
C GLY A 35 22.04 14.91 16.41
N GLY A 36 21.73 15.06 17.68
CA GLY A 36 21.73 13.96 18.64
C GLY A 36 20.87 12.81 18.10
N VAL A 37 21.52 11.70 17.78
CA VAL A 37 20.84 10.46 17.36
C VAL A 37 20.16 9.95 18.61
N SER A 38 18.84 10.13 18.74
CA SER A 38 18.10 9.53 19.84
C SER A 38 18.22 8.01 19.72
N GLU A 39 18.63 7.35 20.78
CA GLU A 39 18.62 5.88 20.83
C GLU A 39 17.21 5.35 20.52
N ALA A 40 17.13 4.08 20.10
CA ALA A 40 15.83 3.43 19.97
C ALA A 40 15.13 3.40 21.33
N SER A 41 13.85 3.76 21.36
CA SER A 41 13.02 3.62 22.56
C SER A 41 12.38 2.24 22.55
N VAL A 42 12.91 1.31 23.31
CA VAL A 42 12.43 -0.08 23.41
C VAL A 42 11.88 -0.30 24.80
N ASP A 43 10.59 -0.65 24.91
CA ASP A 43 9.99 -0.99 26.19
C ASP A 43 10.69 -2.24 26.80
N PRO A 44 10.92 -2.29 28.12
CA PRO A 44 11.61 -3.41 28.75
C PRO A 44 10.92 -4.78 28.58
N THR A 45 9.64 -4.81 28.25
CA THR A 45 8.88 -6.05 27.99
C THR A 45 8.91 -6.48 26.52
N ALA A 46 9.46 -5.64 25.63
CA ALA A 46 9.62 -5.99 24.22
C ALA A 46 10.73 -7.02 24.04
N VAL A 47 10.53 -7.93 23.10
CA VAL A 47 11.48 -8.99 22.75
C VAL A 47 12.03 -8.73 21.37
N VAL A 48 13.35 -8.53 21.28
CA VAL A 48 14.07 -8.42 20.02
C VAL A 48 14.96 -9.64 19.86
N GLU A 49 14.62 -10.52 18.89
CA GLU A 49 15.36 -11.75 18.69
C GLU A 49 16.77 -11.50 18.11
N ALA A 50 17.66 -12.44 18.31
CA ALA A 50 19.04 -12.36 17.78
C ALA A 50 19.01 -12.21 16.24
N GLY A 51 19.82 -11.27 15.73
CA GLY A 51 19.88 -10.95 14.30
C GLY A 51 18.83 -9.97 13.79
N ALA A 52 17.88 -9.54 14.62
CA ALA A 52 17.03 -8.39 14.31
C ALA A 52 17.80 -7.07 14.49
N VAL A 53 17.49 -6.09 13.63
CA VAL A 53 18.11 -4.75 13.67
C VAL A 53 17.05 -3.71 13.99
N VAL A 54 17.22 -2.98 15.08
CA VAL A 54 16.36 -1.85 15.46
C VAL A 54 17.22 -0.58 15.39
N HIS A 55 16.86 0.30 14.45
CA HIS A 55 17.61 1.55 14.26
C HIS A 55 17.27 2.59 15.33
N SER A 56 18.19 3.50 15.54
CA SER A 56 17.99 4.68 16.40
C SER A 56 16.77 5.49 15.94
N GLY A 57 16.03 6.04 16.90
CA GLY A 57 14.76 6.75 16.66
C GLY A 57 13.54 5.85 16.42
N ALA A 58 13.69 4.53 16.39
CA ALA A 58 12.56 3.61 16.41
C ALA A 58 11.93 3.55 17.82
N VAL A 59 10.61 3.31 17.86
CA VAL A 59 9.84 3.19 19.11
C VAL A 59 9.12 1.84 19.12
N LEU A 60 9.44 0.98 20.08
CA LEU A 60 8.79 -0.30 20.33
C LEU A 60 8.04 -0.22 21.66
N ALA A 61 6.71 -0.36 21.60
CA ALA A 61 5.85 -0.35 22.79
C ALA A 61 5.92 -1.70 23.56
N LYS A 62 5.10 -1.82 24.59
CA LYS A 62 5.05 -3.00 25.46
C LYS A 62 4.78 -4.28 24.66
N GLU A 63 5.44 -5.36 25.07
CA GLU A 63 5.19 -6.71 24.54
C GLU A 63 5.34 -6.85 23.03
N VAL A 64 6.01 -5.92 22.37
CA VAL A 64 6.37 -6.05 20.94
C VAL A 64 7.36 -7.19 20.78
N VAL A 65 7.15 -8.02 19.77
CA VAL A 65 8.10 -9.09 19.42
C VAL A 65 8.65 -8.81 18.02
N VAL A 66 9.98 -8.75 17.88
CA VAL A 66 10.67 -8.57 16.60
C VAL A 66 11.49 -9.82 16.30
N GLY A 67 11.10 -10.53 15.25
CA GLY A 67 11.73 -11.80 14.83
C GLY A 67 13.09 -11.61 14.19
N SER A 68 13.88 -12.67 14.17
CA SER A 68 15.24 -12.71 13.62
C SER A 68 15.29 -12.23 12.15
N GLY A 69 16.31 -11.44 11.82
CA GLY A 69 16.50 -10.87 10.49
C GLY A 69 15.58 -9.71 10.14
N ALA A 70 14.62 -9.35 11.00
CA ALA A 70 13.78 -8.18 10.77
C ALA A 70 14.57 -6.89 10.93
N VAL A 71 14.23 -5.87 10.14
CA VAL A 71 14.83 -4.53 10.18
C VAL A 71 13.75 -3.51 10.50
N VAL A 72 13.89 -2.85 11.64
CA VAL A 72 13.03 -1.73 12.04
C VAL A 72 13.81 -0.44 11.83
N GLY A 73 13.43 0.30 10.79
CA GLY A 73 14.11 1.53 10.36
C GLY A 73 13.93 2.71 11.32
N PRO A 74 14.68 3.78 11.12
CA PRO A 74 14.58 4.98 11.94
C PRO A 74 13.15 5.58 11.85
N SER A 75 12.69 6.15 12.96
CA SER A 75 11.35 6.78 13.08
C SER A 75 10.16 5.85 12.82
N VAL A 76 10.36 4.53 12.85
CA VAL A 76 9.28 3.55 12.86
C VAL A 76 8.71 3.44 14.27
N SER A 77 7.39 3.43 14.41
CA SER A 77 6.72 3.17 15.68
C SER A 77 5.89 1.89 15.59
N ILE A 78 5.97 1.04 16.62
CA ILE A 78 5.26 -0.23 16.73
C ILE A 78 4.47 -0.24 18.02
N GLY A 79 3.14 -0.40 17.90
CA GLY A 79 2.20 -0.44 19.01
C GLY A 79 2.28 -1.71 19.84
N GLN A 80 1.64 -1.66 21.01
CA GLN A 80 1.66 -2.71 22.02
C GLN A 80 1.25 -4.08 21.45
N SER A 81 1.88 -5.15 21.96
CA SER A 81 1.57 -6.56 21.67
C SER A 81 1.57 -6.91 20.17
N THR A 82 2.26 -6.11 19.34
CA THR A 82 2.41 -6.35 17.90
C THR A 82 3.57 -7.30 17.66
N ARG A 83 3.38 -8.23 16.72
CA ARG A 83 4.37 -9.25 16.32
C ARG A 83 4.91 -8.96 14.93
N ILE A 84 6.22 -8.83 14.82
CA ILE A 84 6.97 -8.67 13.58
C ILE A 84 7.70 -9.98 13.28
N GLY A 85 7.34 -10.63 12.18
CA GLY A 85 7.91 -11.90 11.74
C GLY A 85 9.35 -11.81 11.25
N TYR A 86 9.89 -12.93 10.80
CA TYR A 86 11.27 -13.04 10.32
C TYR A 86 11.49 -12.26 9.01
N ASN A 87 12.65 -11.63 8.88
CA ASN A 87 13.05 -10.90 7.67
C ASN A 87 12.03 -9.82 7.20
N VAL A 88 11.23 -9.28 8.10
CA VAL A 88 10.35 -8.14 7.82
C VAL A 88 11.17 -6.86 7.75
N VAL A 89 10.87 -5.98 6.79
CA VAL A 89 11.49 -4.66 6.70
C VAL A 89 10.44 -3.58 6.91
N LEU A 90 10.64 -2.77 7.94
CA LEU A 90 9.81 -1.62 8.26
C LEU A 90 10.61 -0.34 8.07
N SER A 91 10.10 0.59 7.28
CA SER A 91 10.68 1.92 7.08
C SER A 91 9.55 2.95 6.89
N ASN A 92 9.76 4.19 7.30
CA ASN A 92 8.78 5.26 7.07
C ASN A 92 7.32 4.84 7.36
N CYS A 93 7.08 4.14 8.45
CA CYS A 93 5.76 3.63 8.80
C CYS A 93 5.47 3.71 10.29
N SER A 94 4.19 3.61 10.61
CA SER A 94 3.71 3.31 11.97
C SER A 94 2.81 2.08 11.91
N VAL A 95 2.97 1.17 12.86
CA VAL A 95 2.15 -0.02 13.03
C VAL A 95 1.43 0.11 14.35
N GLY A 96 0.12 -0.09 14.35
CA GLY A 96 -0.74 -0.02 15.52
C GLY A 96 -0.54 -1.18 16.50
N GLU A 97 -1.50 -1.33 17.39
CA GLU A 97 -1.47 -2.34 18.45
C GLU A 97 -2.04 -3.68 17.99
N PHE A 98 -1.62 -4.76 18.63
CA PHE A 98 -2.14 -6.13 18.40
C PHE A 98 -2.09 -6.57 16.93
N CYS A 99 -1.11 -6.10 16.19
CA CYS A 99 -0.91 -6.44 14.79
C CYS A 99 -0.02 -7.69 14.65
N THR A 100 -0.15 -8.36 13.50
CA THR A 100 0.77 -9.43 13.10
C THR A 100 1.28 -9.15 11.69
N ILE A 101 2.59 -8.97 11.56
CA ILE A 101 3.25 -8.78 10.27
C ILE A 101 4.05 -10.05 9.98
N HIS A 102 3.64 -10.81 8.97
CA HIS A 102 4.26 -12.09 8.65
C HIS A 102 5.58 -11.94 7.90
N ASN A 103 6.31 -13.05 7.81
CA ASN A 103 7.68 -13.11 7.33
C ASN A 103 7.88 -12.49 5.95
N GLY A 104 8.97 -11.73 5.80
CA GLY A 104 9.36 -11.13 4.52
C GLY A 104 8.48 -9.99 4.04
N ALA A 105 7.48 -9.53 4.80
CA ALA A 105 6.72 -8.35 4.43
C ALA A 105 7.62 -7.10 4.43
N CYS A 106 7.37 -6.19 3.47
CA CYS A 106 8.06 -4.91 3.35
C CYS A 106 7.04 -3.78 3.47
N ILE A 107 7.24 -2.86 4.41
CA ILE A 107 6.31 -1.75 4.66
C ILE A 107 7.07 -0.43 4.69
N GLY A 108 6.58 0.54 3.89
CA GLY A 108 7.07 1.91 3.90
C GLY A 108 8.24 2.19 2.96
N GLN A 109 8.52 1.29 2.00
CA GLN A 109 9.40 1.57 0.87
C GLN A 109 8.78 2.59 -0.08
N ASP A 110 9.60 3.20 -0.94
CA ASP A 110 9.13 4.13 -1.96
C ASP A 110 8.25 3.41 -2.99
N GLY A 111 7.11 4.01 -3.28
CA GLY A 111 6.21 3.55 -4.34
C GLY A 111 6.75 3.80 -5.76
N PHE A 112 6.12 3.17 -6.74
CA PHE A 112 6.41 3.33 -8.17
C PHE A 112 5.82 4.64 -8.67
N GLY A 113 6.51 5.76 -8.40
CA GLY A 113 6.13 7.10 -8.84
C GLY A 113 7.19 7.68 -9.77
N PHE A 114 6.88 7.78 -11.06
CA PHE A 114 7.77 8.36 -12.07
C PHE A 114 6.98 9.30 -13.00
N PHE A 115 7.68 10.23 -13.63
CA PHE A 115 7.13 11.08 -14.68
C PHE A 115 8.21 11.33 -15.75
N VAL A 116 7.77 11.68 -16.94
CA VAL A 116 8.65 12.09 -18.03
C VAL A 116 8.70 13.61 -18.02
N ASP A 117 9.88 14.18 -17.95
CA ASP A 117 10.07 15.63 -18.02
C ASP A 117 10.02 16.18 -19.47
N GLU A 118 10.22 17.49 -19.61
CA GLU A 118 10.17 18.18 -20.91
C GLU A 118 11.27 17.71 -21.88
N ASP A 119 12.38 17.18 -21.34
CA ASP A 119 13.51 16.64 -22.12
C ASP A 119 13.34 15.15 -22.46
N GLY A 120 12.21 14.54 -22.11
CA GLY A 120 11.92 13.13 -22.33
C GLY A 120 12.61 12.18 -21.36
N GLN A 121 13.16 12.68 -20.24
CA GLN A 121 13.82 11.86 -19.23
C GLN A 121 12.83 11.36 -18.19
N VAL A 122 12.97 10.08 -17.79
CA VAL A 122 12.19 9.49 -16.69
C VAL A 122 12.78 9.93 -15.36
N LYS A 123 12.02 10.66 -14.56
CA LYS A 123 12.41 11.13 -13.23
C LYS A 123 11.54 10.53 -12.14
N LYS A 124 12.15 10.21 -11.01
CA LYS A 124 11.45 9.69 -9.84
C LYS A 124 10.69 10.82 -9.13
N LYS A 125 9.42 10.56 -8.84
CA LYS A 125 8.60 11.42 -7.98
C LYS A 125 8.92 11.14 -6.51
N PRO A 126 9.32 12.14 -5.70
CA PRO A 126 9.63 11.92 -4.29
C PRO A 126 8.46 11.29 -3.52
N GLN A 127 8.78 10.34 -2.65
CA GLN A 127 7.84 9.69 -1.74
C GLN A 127 8.23 10.11 -0.32
N MET A 128 7.46 11.02 0.29
CA MET A 128 7.90 11.71 1.52
C MET A 128 7.03 11.41 2.75
N LEU A 129 5.85 10.80 2.56
CA LEU A 129 4.91 10.55 3.64
C LEU A 129 5.00 9.10 4.12
N TYR A 130 4.22 8.76 5.13
CA TYR A 130 4.29 7.49 5.84
C TYR A 130 3.31 6.45 5.26
N ALA A 131 3.55 5.18 5.63
CA ALA A 131 2.55 4.14 5.63
C ALA A 131 2.03 3.96 7.06
N ARG A 132 0.72 4.08 7.28
CA ARG A 132 0.07 3.91 8.58
C ARG A 132 -0.77 2.66 8.61
N ILE A 133 -0.44 1.78 9.52
CA ILE A 133 -1.17 0.54 9.78
C ILE A 133 -1.95 0.72 11.08
N GLY A 134 -3.26 0.51 11.04
CA GLY A 134 -4.14 0.59 12.21
C GLY A 134 -3.96 -0.56 13.18
N ASP A 135 -4.88 -0.70 14.12
CA ASP A 135 -4.84 -1.71 15.17
C ASP A 135 -5.45 -3.04 14.70
N HIS A 136 -5.01 -4.15 15.28
CA HIS A 136 -5.50 -5.51 14.98
C HIS A 136 -5.40 -5.89 13.50
N VAL A 137 -4.46 -5.30 12.77
CA VAL A 137 -4.20 -5.61 11.35
C VAL A 137 -3.30 -6.84 11.25
N GLU A 138 -3.57 -7.66 10.24
CA GLU A 138 -2.70 -8.77 9.89
C GLU A 138 -2.22 -8.61 8.44
N ILE A 139 -0.90 -8.70 8.22
CA ILE A 139 -0.27 -8.56 6.90
C ILE A 139 0.52 -9.83 6.60
N GLY A 140 0.12 -10.51 5.54
CA GLY A 140 0.66 -11.78 5.09
C GLY A 140 2.10 -11.71 4.58
N ALA A 141 2.70 -12.87 4.42
CA ALA A 141 4.10 -13.02 4.03
C ALA A 141 4.39 -12.42 2.65
N ASN A 142 5.56 -11.76 2.52
CA ASN A 142 6.02 -11.13 1.28
C ASN A 142 5.03 -10.10 0.69
N THR A 143 4.14 -9.55 1.49
CA THR A 143 3.27 -8.44 1.11
C THR A 143 4.05 -7.14 1.18
N CYS A 144 3.86 -6.26 0.18
CA CYS A 144 4.51 -4.97 0.09
C CYS A 144 3.50 -3.83 0.23
N VAL A 145 3.82 -2.85 1.09
CA VAL A 145 3.01 -1.64 1.32
C VAL A 145 3.87 -0.42 1.10
N ASP A 146 3.62 0.31 0.01
CA ASP A 146 4.39 1.50 -0.33
C ASP A 146 4.01 2.69 0.57
N ARG A 147 4.98 3.56 0.87
CA ARG A 147 4.74 4.83 1.57
C ARG A 147 3.99 5.84 0.69
N GLY A 148 3.48 6.88 1.31
CA GLY A 148 2.79 7.95 0.61
C GLY A 148 3.69 9.00 -0.04
N SER A 149 3.15 9.71 -1.03
CA SER A 149 3.78 10.87 -1.66
C SER A 149 3.05 12.18 -1.38
N TRP A 150 1.78 12.30 -1.70
CA TRP A 150 0.94 13.47 -1.48
C TRP A 150 -0.12 13.28 -0.37
N ARG A 151 -0.45 12.05 -0.05
CA ARG A 151 -1.16 11.61 1.15
C ARG A 151 -0.48 10.35 1.69
N GLU A 152 -0.71 10.03 2.94
CA GLU A 152 -0.21 8.81 3.54
C GLU A 152 -0.90 7.57 2.94
N THR A 153 -0.19 6.45 2.88
CA THR A 153 -0.81 5.15 2.65
C THR A 153 -1.40 4.68 3.97
N MET A 154 -2.67 4.27 3.99
CA MET A 154 -3.38 3.94 5.23
C MET A 154 -4.08 2.59 5.14
N ILE A 155 -3.97 1.79 6.18
CA ILE A 155 -4.70 0.53 6.36
C ILE A 155 -5.47 0.62 7.67
N GLY A 156 -6.80 0.56 7.59
CA GLY A 156 -7.70 0.69 8.74
C GLY A 156 -7.71 -0.54 9.64
N ASP A 157 -8.19 -0.35 10.86
CA ASP A 157 -8.20 -1.34 11.93
C ASP A 157 -8.91 -2.64 11.53
N HIS A 158 -8.49 -3.75 12.12
CA HIS A 158 -9.05 -5.09 11.91
C HIS A 158 -8.98 -5.62 10.47
N THR A 159 -8.26 -4.95 9.56
CA THR A 159 -8.08 -5.39 8.18
C THR A 159 -7.11 -6.57 8.12
N LYS A 160 -7.44 -7.57 7.29
CA LYS A 160 -6.65 -8.79 7.08
C LYS A 160 -6.18 -8.85 5.64
N ILE A 161 -4.88 -8.97 5.45
CA ILE A 161 -4.20 -8.97 4.16
C ILE A 161 -3.39 -10.25 4.07
N ASP A 162 -3.66 -11.03 3.04
CA ASP A 162 -3.01 -12.30 2.77
C ASP A 162 -1.62 -12.10 2.13
N ASN A 163 -0.98 -13.18 1.75
CA ASN A 163 0.38 -13.20 1.22
C ASN A 163 0.49 -12.61 -0.20
N LEU A 164 1.67 -12.07 -0.54
CA LEU A 164 2.01 -11.59 -1.88
C LEU A 164 1.08 -10.47 -2.40
N VAL A 165 0.52 -9.65 -1.51
CA VAL A 165 -0.29 -8.51 -1.89
C VAL A 165 0.61 -7.30 -2.14
N GLN A 166 0.31 -6.50 -3.18
CA GLN A 166 0.94 -5.22 -3.44
C GLN A 166 -0.03 -4.07 -3.17
N ILE A 167 0.32 -3.20 -2.25
CA ILE A 167 -0.42 -1.97 -1.94
C ILE A 167 0.44 -0.78 -2.37
N GLY A 168 -0.03 -0.08 -3.41
CA GLY A 168 0.67 1.07 -3.98
C GLY A 168 0.62 2.32 -3.09
N HIS A 169 1.45 3.29 -3.42
CA HIS A 169 1.54 4.56 -2.70
C HIS A 169 0.21 5.31 -2.64
N ASN A 170 -0.06 6.01 -1.55
CA ASN A 170 -1.27 6.81 -1.32
C ASN A 170 -2.57 5.99 -1.31
N VAL A 171 -2.52 4.68 -1.20
CA VAL A 171 -3.72 3.85 -1.06
C VAL A 171 -4.34 4.06 0.32
N VAL A 172 -5.66 4.14 0.38
CA VAL A 172 -6.40 4.15 1.64
C VAL A 172 -7.33 2.95 1.66
N ILE A 173 -7.18 2.10 2.66
CA ILE A 173 -8.02 0.94 2.93
C ILE A 173 -8.75 1.17 4.23
N GLY A 174 -10.07 1.01 4.21
CA GLY A 174 -10.93 1.14 5.38
C GLY A 174 -10.74 0.01 6.39
N LYS A 175 -11.63 -0.04 7.38
CA LYS A 175 -11.61 -1.00 8.48
C LYS A 175 -12.23 -2.33 8.07
N CYS A 176 -11.82 -3.41 8.77
CA CYS A 176 -12.42 -4.74 8.62
C CYS A 176 -12.44 -5.27 7.18
N CYS A 177 -11.48 -4.88 6.36
CA CYS A 177 -11.33 -5.39 5.00
C CYS A 177 -10.65 -6.77 4.99
N MET A 178 -10.97 -7.58 3.98
CA MET A 178 -10.33 -8.88 3.73
C MET A 178 -9.74 -8.89 2.32
N ILE A 179 -8.42 -8.99 2.22
CA ILE A 179 -7.68 -8.91 0.97
C ILE A 179 -6.92 -10.21 0.78
N CYS A 180 -7.41 -11.04 -0.14
CA CYS A 180 -6.80 -12.34 -0.42
C CYS A 180 -5.48 -12.23 -1.20
N GLY A 181 -4.79 -13.36 -1.31
CA GLY A 181 -3.44 -13.44 -1.89
C GLY A 181 -3.32 -12.95 -3.32
N GLN A 182 -2.16 -12.38 -3.61
CA GLN A 182 -1.78 -11.86 -4.93
C GLN A 182 -2.68 -10.72 -5.46
N VAL A 183 -3.39 -10.03 -4.59
CA VAL A 183 -4.13 -8.82 -4.96
C VAL A 183 -3.16 -7.68 -5.24
N GLY A 184 -3.42 -6.92 -6.30
CA GLY A 184 -2.69 -5.69 -6.62
C GLY A 184 -3.60 -4.46 -6.51
N ILE A 185 -3.23 -3.51 -5.66
CA ILE A 185 -3.94 -2.24 -5.50
C ILE A 185 -3.00 -1.13 -5.96
N ALA A 186 -3.32 -0.52 -7.10
CA ALA A 186 -2.50 0.53 -7.67
C ALA A 186 -2.62 1.85 -6.89
N GLY A 187 -1.64 2.72 -7.11
CA GLY A 187 -1.50 3.95 -6.32
C GLY A 187 -2.74 4.83 -6.28
N SER A 188 -2.95 5.47 -5.14
CA SER A 188 -4.04 6.42 -4.90
C SER A 188 -5.46 5.85 -4.93
N ALA A 189 -5.63 4.52 -4.98
CA ALA A 189 -6.94 3.89 -4.82
C ALA A 189 -7.48 4.09 -3.39
N THR A 190 -8.79 4.06 -3.25
CA THR A 190 -9.48 4.19 -1.96
C THR A 190 -10.52 3.10 -1.81
N LEU A 191 -10.43 2.30 -0.76
CA LEU A 191 -11.37 1.25 -0.40
C LEU A 191 -12.07 1.65 0.90
N GLY A 192 -13.41 1.59 0.90
CA GLY A 192 -14.22 1.77 2.11
C GLY A 192 -14.09 0.60 3.07
N ASP A 193 -14.91 0.61 4.12
CA ASP A 193 -14.90 -0.41 5.16
C ASP A 193 -15.54 -1.73 4.67
N TYR A 194 -15.14 -2.86 5.26
CA TYR A 194 -15.71 -4.18 4.99
C TYR A 194 -15.63 -4.60 3.51
N VAL A 195 -14.62 -4.13 2.78
CA VAL A 195 -14.37 -4.56 1.39
C VAL A 195 -13.68 -5.91 1.42
N THR A 196 -14.15 -6.84 0.58
CA THR A 196 -13.54 -8.16 0.40
C THR A 196 -13.02 -8.29 -1.03
N LEU A 197 -11.73 -8.55 -1.18
CA LEU A 197 -11.07 -8.78 -2.47
C LEU A 197 -10.68 -10.24 -2.58
N GLY A 198 -11.26 -10.96 -3.54
CA GLY A 198 -10.84 -12.33 -3.88
C GLY A 198 -9.41 -12.37 -4.45
N GLY A 199 -8.79 -13.53 -4.44
CA GLY A 199 -7.39 -13.68 -4.88
C GLY A 199 -7.17 -13.16 -6.30
N ARG A 200 -6.01 -12.52 -6.52
CA ARG A 200 -5.59 -11.93 -7.81
C ARG A 200 -6.51 -10.83 -8.34
N VAL A 201 -7.26 -10.18 -7.49
CA VAL A 201 -7.98 -8.97 -7.88
C VAL A 201 -6.99 -7.86 -8.19
N ALA A 202 -7.25 -7.11 -9.27
CA ALA A 202 -6.48 -5.93 -9.63
C ALA A 202 -7.35 -4.67 -9.51
N ILE A 203 -6.87 -3.68 -8.76
CA ILE A 203 -7.52 -2.37 -8.61
C ILE A 203 -6.67 -1.34 -9.35
N ARG A 204 -7.26 -0.66 -10.32
CA ARG A 204 -6.63 0.43 -11.06
C ARG A 204 -6.34 1.63 -10.14
N ASP A 205 -5.36 2.43 -10.51
CA ASP A 205 -5.01 3.68 -9.85
C ASP A 205 -6.18 4.67 -9.77
N HIS A 206 -6.22 5.45 -8.69
CA HIS A 206 -7.21 6.50 -8.44
C HIS A 206 -8.69 6.04 -8.42
N VAL A 207 -8.95 4.75 -8.30
CA VAL A 207 -10.31 4.21 -8.19
C VAL A 207 -10.79 4.27 -6.75
N SER A 208 -12.08 4.61 -6.57
CA SER A 208 -12.79 4.56 -5.29
C SER A 208 -13.79 3.41 -5.25
N ILE A 209 -13.73 2.61 -4.20
CA ILE A 209 -14.64 1.49 -3.94
C ILE A 209 -15.34 1.75 -2.61
N VAL A 210 -16.67 1.84 -2.63
CA VAL A 210 -17.45 2.07 -1.41
C VAL A 210 -17.42 0.85 -0.48
N SER A 211 -17.82 1.07 0.76
CA SER A 211 -17.89 0.02 1.78
C SER A 211 -18.77 -1.16 1.39
N LYS A 212 -18.46 -2.35 1.92
CA LYS A 212 -19.23 -3.60 1.75
C LYS A 212 -19.30 -4.11 0.30
N VAL A 213 -18.31 -3.80 -0.52
CA VAL A 213 -18.12 -4.40 -1.85
C VAL A 213 -17.36 -5.71 -1.71
N ARG A 214 -17.78 -6.73 -2.45
CA ARG A 214 -17.07 -8.01 -2.56
C ARG A 214 -16.70 -8.27 -4.01
N LEU A 215 -15.43 -8.50 -4.27
CA LEU A 215 -14.88 -8.79 -5.59
C LEU A 215 -14.53 -10.28 -5.72
N ALA A 216 -15.08 -10.93 -6.73
CA ALA A 216 -14.72 -12.30 -7.07
C ALA A 216 -13.24 -12.37 -7.47
N ALA A 217 -12.60 -13.52 -7.24
CA ALA A 217 -11.22 -13.75 -7.65
C ALA A 217 -10.99 -13.47 -9.15
N ASN A 218 -9.78 -13.01 -9.48
CA ASN A 218 -9.37 -12.62 -10.84
C ASN A 218 -10.21 -11.49 -11.48
N SER A 219 -10.88 -10.67 -10.67
CA SER A 219 -11.59 -9.49 -11.17
C SER A 219 -10.65 -8.30 -11.31
N SER A 220 -10.94 -7.40 -12.27
CA SER A 220 -10.21 -6.15 -12.44
C SER A 220 -11.15 -4.95 -12.35
N VAL A 221 -10.86 -4.03 -11.45
CA VAL A 221 -11.61 -2.79 -11.27
C VAL A 221 -10.95 -1.67 -12.04
N THR A 222 -11.64 -1.14 -13.03
CA THR A 222 -11.15 -0.06 -13.91
C THR A 222 -11.86 1.27 -13.69
N LYS A 223 -12.93 1.29 -12.90
CA LYS A 223 -13.77 2.47 -12.59
C LYS A 223 -14.26 2.40 -11.16
N ASP A 224 -14.69 3.53 -10.62
CA ASP A 224 -15.27 3.61 -9.29
C ASP A 224 -16.46 2.65 -9.12
N ILE A 225 -16.55 2.03 -7.96
CA ILE A 225 -17.69 1.23 -7.54
C ILE A 225 -18.45 2.02 -6.47
N GLN A 226 -19.63 2.52 -6.83
CA GLN A 226 -20.44 3.43 -6.00
C GLN A 226 -21.57 2.75 -5.24
N LYS A 227 -21.77 1.45 -5.43
CA LYS A 227 -22.80 0.67 -4.73
C LYS A 227 -22.18 -0.56 -4.08
N SER A 228 -22.58 -0.86 -2.86
CA SER A 228 -22.21 -2.11 -2.19
C SER A 228 -22.77 -3.31 -2.94
N GLY A 229 -22.13 -4.46 -2.81
CA GLY A 229 -22.59 -5.72 -3.44
C GLY A 229 -21.45 -6.55 -3.98
N ASP A 230 -21.81 -7.58 -4.75
CA ASP A 230 -20.91 -8.54 -5.35
C ASP A 230 -20.60 -8.17 -6.79
N TYR A 231 -19.32 -8.12 -7.12
CA TYR A 231 -18.79 -7.78 -8.43
C TYR A 231 -17.87 -8.87 -8.96
N GLY A 232 -17.73 -8.97 -10.27
CA GLY A 232 -16.84 -9.94 -10.88
C GLY A 232 -16.52 -9.58 -12.34
N GLY A 233 -15.48 -10.20 -12.88
CA GLY A 233 -15.09 -10.07 -14.28
C GLY A 233 -14.02 -9.04 -14.57
N PHE A 234 -13.74 -8.87 -15.86
CA PHE A 234 -12.79 -7.90 -16.40
C PHE A 234 -13.43 -7.15 -17.59
N PRO A 235 -13.77 -5.86 -17.42
CA PRO A 235 -13.82 -5.11 -16.15
C PRO A 235 -14.82 -5.72 -15.17
N ALA A 236 -14.61 -5.45 -13.88
CA ALA A 236 -15.51 -5.96 -12.83
C ALA A 236 -16.89 -5.29 -12.97
N VAL A 237 -17.92 -6.13 -13.03
CA VAL A 237 -19.33 -5.76 -13.09
C VAL A 237 -20.09 -6.46 -11.97
N PRO A 238 -21.33 -6.06 -11.64
CA PRO A 238 -22.18 -6.80 -10.70
C PRO A 238 -22.21 -8.30 -11.01
N ILE A 239 -22.09 -9.13 -9.98
CA ILE A 239 -21.84 -10.58 -10.16
C ILE A 239 -22.91 -11.28 -11.00
N ASN A 240 -24.18 -10.87 -10.89
CA ASN A 240 -25.26 -11.43 -11.69
C ASN A 240 -25.15 -11.04 -13.16
N GLU A 241 -24.65 -9.85 -13.45
CA GLU A 241 -24.36 -9.41 -14.82
C GLU A 241 -23.21 -10.22 -15.41
N TRP A 242 -22.10 -10.40 -14.70
CA TRP A 242 -20.98 -11.23 -15.13
C TRP A 242 -21.41 -12.67 -15.40
N ARG A 243 -22.20 -13.29 -14.50
CA ARG A 243 -22.71 -14.65 -14.69
C ARG A 243 -23.58 -14.76 -15.95
N ARG A 244 -24.43 -13.76 -16.20
CA ARG A 244 -25.25 -13.70 -17.41
C ARG A 244 -24.40 -13.55 -18.67
N GLN A 245 -23.42 -12.66 -18.68
CA GLN A 245 -22.49 -12.49 -19.79
C GLN A 245 -21.75 -13.80 -20.09
N THR A 246 -21.22 -14.46 -19.08
CA THR A 246 -20.51 -15.74 -19.20
C THR A 246 -21.42 -16.87 -19.73
N ALA A 247 -22.66 -16.93 -19.26
CA ALA A 247 -23.63 -17.91 -19.75
C ALA A 247 -24.01 -17.67 -21.23
N ASN A 248 -24.21 -16.43 -21.63
CA ASN A 248 -24.46 -16.05 -23.01
C ASN A 248 -23.32 -16.42 -23.95
N LEU A 249 -22.06 -16.14 -23.56
CA LEU A 249 -20.88 -16.55 -24.32
C LEU A 249 -20.84 -18.08 -24.57
N ARG A 250 -21.19 -18.88 -23.57
CA ARG A 250 -21.26 -20.35 -23.71
C ARG A 250 -22.39 -20.79 -24.66
N LEU A 251 -23.53 -20.09 -24.67
CA LEU A 251 -24.64 -20.37 -25.56
C LEU A 251 -24.29 -20.02 -27.01
N PHE A 252 -23.64 -18.91 -27.27
CA PHE A 252 -23.14 -18.54 -28.59
C PHE A 252 -22.15 -19.59 -29.12
N SER A 253 -21.16 -19.96 -28.33
CA SER A 253 -20.18 -21.02 -28.69
C SER A 253 -20.83 -22.35 -29.06
N LYS A 254 -21.99 -22.73 -28.46
CA LYS A 254 -22.72 -23.93 -28.81
C LYS A 254 -23.51 -23.78 -30.11
N LYS A 255 -24.03 -22.58 -30.42
CA LYS A 255 -24.80 -22.31 -31.64
C LYS A 255 -23.91 -22.28 -32.88
N ASP A 256 -22.68 -21.77 -32.78
CA ASP A 256 -21.79 -21.62 -33.91
C ASP A 256 -21.01 -22.90 -34.27
N GLY A 257 -21.39 -24.05 -33.73
CA GLY A 257 -20.86 -25.36 -34.14
C GLY A 257 -19.36 -25.55 -33.91
N LEU A 258 -18.72 -24.76 -33.07
CA LEU A 258 -17.34 -25.00 -32.61
C LEU A 258 -17.34 -26.25 -31.72
N LYS A 259 -17.44 -27.43 -32.35
CA LYS A 259 -17.12 -28.70 -31.72
C LYS A 259 -15.62 -28.72 -31.47
N ARG A 260 -15.25 -28.93 -30.22
CA ARG A 260 -13.91 -29.40 -29.88
C ARG A 260 -13.69 -30.83 -30.40
#